data_e4a054660841185652d18c33c1e2ad8e
#
_entry.id   e4a054660841185652d18c33c1e2ad8e
#
_cell.length_a   1.000
_cell.length_b   1.000
_cell.length_c   1.000
_cell.angle_alpha   90.00
_cell.angle_beta   90.00
_cell.angle_gamma   90.00
#
_symmetry.space_group_name_H-M   'P 1'
#
loop_
_entity.id
_entity.type
_entity.pdbx_description
1 polymer ?
#
loop_
_entity_poly.entity_id
_entity_poly.type
_entity_poly.pdbx_seq_one_letter_code
_entity_poly.pdbx_strand_id
1 'polypeptide(L)'
;RSSASPHLFIKAVELIEQEGFISKAPVAERPSILAARELRSAFFTRAEDVSDWDVQREIAGLLHVDFDNILNKLKTGEAIARLTKDYDLAQLHGIEGSPTYVINEGRQKLFGNVSYGVIAANVNEMLASQGVDAASLC
;
A
#
# COMPACT_ATOMS: atom_id res chain seq x y z
N ARG A 1 -21.21 -3.77 1.93
CA ARG A 1 -20.00 -3.78 1.11
C ARG A 1 -18.84 -3.34 1.98
N SER A 2 -17.78 -4.11 2.04
CA SER A 2 -16.62 -3.85 2.90
C SER A 2 -15.42 -3.44 2.04
N SER A 3 -14.67 -2.43 2.46
CA SER A 3 -13.39 -2.07 1.86
C SER A 3 -12.29 -3.12 2.12
N ALA A 4 -12.55 -4.11 2.97
CA ALA A 4 -11.58 -5.16 3.27
C ALA A 4 -11.26 -6.04 2.06
N SER A 5 -12.27 -6.36 1.19
CA SER A 5 -12.06 -7.22 0.03
C SER A 5 -10.97 -6.71 -0.92
N PRO A 6 -11.00 -5.47 -1.42
CA PRO A 6 -9.93 -4.97 -2.29
C PRO A 6 -8.56 -4.88 -1.58
N HIS A 7 -8.53 -4.60 -0.27
CA HIS A 7 -7.26 -4.63 0.47
C HIS A 7 -6.69 -6.03 0.59
N LEU A 8 -7.52 -7.03 0.85
CA LEU A 8 -7.12 -8.44 0.87
C LEU A 8 -6.60 -8.90 -0.49
N PHE A 9 -7.26 -8.48 -1.58
CA PHE A 9 -6.78 -8.74 -2.94
C PHE A 9 -5.37 -8.19 -3.16
N ILE A 10 -5.12 -6.92 -2.80
CA ILE A 10 -3.78 -6.31 -2.90
C ILE A 10 -2.76 -7.11 -2.09
N LYS A 11 -3.10 -7.55 -0.86
CA LYS A 11 -2.19 -8.34 -0.02
C LYS A 11 -1.91 -9.73 -0.58
N ALA A 12 -2.89 -10.36 -1.22
CA ALA A 12 -2.69 -11.63 -1.91
C ALA A 12 -1.72 -11.46 -3.10
N VAL A 13 -1.89 -10.41 -3.91
CA VAL A 13 -0.97 -10.09 -5.02
C VAL A 13 0.44 -9.78 -4.50
N GLU A 14 0.57 -9.03 -3.39
CA GLU A 14 1.86 -8.75 -2.74
C GLU A 14 2.59 -10.02 -2.30
N LEU A 15 1.86 -11.00 -1.75
CA LEU A 15 2.43 -12.29 -1.36
C LEU A 15 2.94 -13.08 -2.57
N ILE A 16 2.14 -13.16 -3.64
CA ILE A 16 2.53 -13.83 -4.89
C ILE A 16 3.76 -13.15 -5.53
N GLU A 17 3.79 -11.82 -5.53
CA GLU A 17 4.93 -11.01 -5.99
C GLU A 17 6.21 -11.39 -5.23
N GLN A 18 6.14 -11.50 -3.91
CA GLN A 18 7.29 -11.83 -3.07
C GLN A 18 7.80 -13.26 -3.33
N GLU A 19 6.90 -14.22 -3.52
CA GLU A 19 7.25 -15.60 -3.87
C GLU A 19 7.88 -15.74 -5.26
N GLY A 20 7.43 -14.93 -6.22
CA GLY A 20 7.95 -14.90 -7.59
C GLY A 20 9.24 -14.11 -7.78
N PHE A 21 9.85 -13.57 -6.71
CA PHE A 21 11.05 -12.69 -6.78
C PHE A 21 10.87 -11.42 -7.62
N ILE A 22 9.64 -11.06 -7.96
CA ILE A 22 9.31 -9.83 -8.71
C ILE A 22 9.53 -8.58 -7.84
N SER A 23 9.71 -8.76 -6.54
CA SER A 23 10.00 -7.68 -5.59
C SER A 23 11.26 -6.85 -5.90
N LYS A 24 12.11 -7.33 -6.84
CA LYS A 24 13.27 -6.58 -7.34
C LYS A 24 12.94 -5.55 -8.42
N ALA A 25 11.73 -5.59 -8.98
CA ALA A 25 11.28 -4.59 -9.93
C ALA A 25 11.17 -3.19 -9.30
N PRO A 26 11.29 -2.12 -10.09
CA PRO A 26 10.98 -0.77 -9.61
C PRO A 26 9.60 -0.74 -8.95
N VAL A 27 9.46 0.02 -7.87
CA VAL A 27 8.22 0.04 -7.07
C VAL A 27 6.97 0.28 -7.94
N ALA A 28 7.06 1.20 -8.90
CA ALA A 28 5.95 1.55 -9.79
C ALA A 28 5.49 0.41 -10.72
N GLU A 29 6.34 -0.60 -10.92
CA GLU A 29 6.10 -1.74 -11.83
C GLU A 29 5.68 -3.01 -11.08
N ARG A 30 5.65 -2.96 -9.75
CA ARG A 30 5.28 -4.12 -8.94
C ARG A 30 3.80 -4.45 -9.10
N PRO A 31 3.43 -5.73 -9.28
CA PRO A 31 2.04 -6.15 -9.43
C PRO A 31 1.12 -5.65 -8.32
N SER A 32 1.56 -5.64 -7.06
CA SER A 32 0.78 -5.15 -5.93
C SER A 32 0.48 -3.64 -6.02
N ILE A 33 1.43 -2.84 -6.51
CA ILE A 33 1.25 -1.40 -6.72
C ILE A 33 0.31 -1.14 -7.90
N LEU A 34 0.47 -1.91 -8.98
CA LEU A 34 -0.42 -1.84 -10.14
C LEU A 34 -1.84 -2.27 -9.77
N ALA A 35 -2.01 -3.33 -8.96
CA ALA A 35 -3.29 -3.75 -8.41
C ALA A 35 -3.99 -2.63 -7.63
N ALA A 36 -3.28 -1.96 -6.74
CA ALA A 36 -3.81 -0.83 -5.99
C ALA A 36 -4.24 0.33 -6.90
N ARG A 37 -3.49 0.58 -7.98
CA ARG A 37 -3.79 1.61 -8.98
C ARG A 37 -5.05 1.25 -9.77
N GLU A 38 -5.15 0.02 -10.27
CA GLU A 38 -6.29 -0.44 -11.05
C GLU A 38 -7.59 -0.47 -10.22
N LEU A 39 -7.52 -0.94 -8.97
CA LEU A 39 -8.67 -0.89 -8.06
C LEU A 39 -9.15 0.54 -7.81
N ARG A 40 -8.24 1.52 -7.66
CA ARG A 40 -8.62 2.93 -7.55
C ARG A 40 -9.27 3.45 -8.83
N SER A 41 -8.73 3.11 -9.98
CA SER A 41 -9.30 3.48 -11.28
C SER A 41 -10.68 2.88 -11.46
N ALA A 42 -10.86 1.59 -11.13
CA ALA A 42 -12.15 0.91 -11.16
C ALA A 42 -13.19 1.64 -10.29
N PHE A 43 -12.83 1.95 -9.06
CA PHE A 43 -13.74 2.58 -8.12
C PHE A 43 -14.05 4.05 -8.46
N PHE A 44 -13.01 4.88 -8.62
CA PHE A 44 -13.19 6.34 -8.72
C PHE A 44 -13.50 6.81 -10.14
N THR A 45 -13.04 6.09 -11.16
CA THR A 45 -13.19 6.52 -12.56
C THR A 45 -14.29 5.76 -13.27
N ARG A 46 -14.42 4.44 -13.02
CA ARG A 46 -15.41 3.60 -13.68
C ARG A 46 -16.64 3.30 -12.83
N ALA A 47 -16.64 3.72 -11.56
CA ALA A 47 -17.72 3.48 -10.58
C ALA A 47 -18.06 1.98 -10.39
N GLU A 48 -17.08 1.11 -10.54
CA GLU A 48 -17.21 -0.34 -10.38
C GLU A 48 -17.19 -0.76 -8.91
N ASP A 49 -17.86 -1.87 -8.59
CA ASP A 49 -17.78 -2.47 -7.26
C ASP A 49 -16.49 -3.28 -7.11
N VAL A 50 -15.45 -2.68 -6.58
CA VAL A 50 -14.16 -3.33 -6.38
C VAL A 50 -14.17 -4.47 -5.36
N SER A 51 -15.29 -4.68 -4.66
CA SER A 51 -15.48 -5.87 -3.82
C SER A 51 -16.00 -7.08 -4.60
N ASP A 52 -16.43 -6.87 -5.85
CA ASP A 52 -16.91 -7.93 -6.74
C ASP A 52 -15.75 -8.78 -7.24
N TRP A 53 -15.95 -10.09 -7.23
CA TRP A 53 -14.94 -11.06 -7.64
C TRP A 53 -14.66 -11.03 -9.15
N ASP A 54 -15.64 -10.67 -9.97
CA ASP A 54 -15.45 -10.58 -11.41
C ASP A 54 -14.60 -9.37 -11.78
N VAL A 55 -14.78 -8.22 -11.11
CA VAL A 55 -13.92 -7.05 -11.22
C VAL A 55 -12.49 -7.38 -10.78
N GLN A 56 -12.33 -8.08 -9.65
CA GLN A 56 -11.01 -8.48 -9.17
C GLN A 56 -10.33 -9.49 -10.09
N ARG A 57 -11.08 -10.42 -10.69
CA ARG A 57 -10.56 -11.37 -11.68
C ARG A 57 -10.09 -10.68 -12.95
N GLU A 58 -10.85 -9.70 -13.44
CA GLU A 58 -10.45 -8.88 -14.59
C GLU A 58 -9.13 -8.14 -14.30
N ILE A 59 -9.03 -7.50 -13.16
CA ILE A 59 -7.80 -6.81 -12.73
C ILE A 59 -6.63 -7.81 -12.63
N ALA A 60 -6.83 -8.99 -12.06
CA ALA A 60 -5.79 -10.03 -11.99
C ALA A 60 -5.29 -10.42 -13.39
N GLY A 61 -6.22 -10.56 -14.36
CA GLY A 61 -5.90 -10.82 -15.77
C GLY A 61 -5.05 -9.72 -16.40
N LEU A 62 -5.39 -8.45 -16.16
CA LEU A 62 -4.61 -7.29 -16.65
C LEU A 62 -3.19 -7.28 -16.08
N LEU A 63 -3.00 -7.76 -14.86
CA LEU A 63 -1.72 -7.84 -14.18
C LEU A 63 -0.93 -9.12 -14.49
N HIS A 64 -1.49 -10.03 -15.29
CA HIS A 64 -0.94 -11.36 -15.55
C HIS A 64 -0.68 -12.17 -14.29
N VAL A 65 -1.54 -11.99 -13.26
CA VAL A 65 -1.51 -12.73 -12.01
C VAL A 65 -2.62 -13.77 -12.04
N ASP A 66 -2.28 -15.02 -11.72
CA ASP A 66 -3.26 -16.10 -11.67
C ASP A 66 -4.25 -15.89 -10.53
N PHE A 67 -5.53 -15.78 -10.86
CA PHE A 67 -6.60 -15.50 -9.90
C PHE A 67 -6.81 -16.67 -8.92
N ASP A 68 -6.55 -17.90 -9.32
CA ASP A 68 -6.66 -19.05 -8.42
C ASP A 68 -5.58 -19.02 -7.33
N ASN A 69 -4.39 -18.51 -7.63
CA ASN A 69 -3.36 -18.26 -6.64
C ASN A 69 -3.79 -17.16 -5.65
N ILE A 70 -4.44 -16.09 -6.13
CA ILE A 70 -5.01 -15.05 -5.26
C ILE A 70 -6.04 -15.67 -4.32
N LEU A 71 -6.99 -16.47 -4.85
CA LEU A 71 -7.99 -17.18 -4.05
C LEU A 71 -7.36 -18.09 -3.00
N ASN A 72 -6.27 -18.76 -3.35
CA ASN A 72 -5.56 -19.60 -2.40
C ASN A 72 -5.00 -18.78 -1.23
N LYS A 73 -4.33 -17.64 -1.49
CA LYS A 73 -3.82 -16.75 -0.44
C LYS A 73 -4.92 -16.19 0.46
N LEU A 74 -6.12 -16.00 -0.09
CA LEU A 74 -7.28 -15.59 0.70
C LEU A 74 -7.79 -16.74 1.58
N LYS A 75 -7.91 -17.97 1.02
CA LYS A 75 -8.43 -19.15 1.73
C LYS A 75 -7.50 -19.64 2.84
N THR A 76 -6.19 -19.58 2.64
CA THR A 76 -5.19 -19.99 3.65
C THR A 76 -5.05 -18.98 4.80
N GLY A 77 -5.62 -17.80 4.65
CA GLY A 77 -5.53 -16.74 5.66
C GLY A 77 -4.23 -15.93 5.60
N GLU A 78 -3.33 -16.21 4.66
CA GLU A 78 -2.07 -15.47 4.51
C GLU A 78 -2.30 -13.98 4.23
N ALA A 79 -3.24 -13.67 3.34
CA ALA A 79 -3.57 -12.28 2.99
C ALA A 79 -4.13 -11.50 4.18
N ILE A 80 -4.99 -12.10 4.99
CA ILE A 80 -5.53 -11.43 6.18
C ILE A 80 -4.47 -11.25 7.26
N ALA A 81 -3.59 -12.24 7.46
CA ALA A 81 -2.47 -12.11 8.39
C ALA A 81 -1.52 -10.97 7.99
N ARG A 82 -1.32 -10.78 6.67
CA ARG A 82 -0.53 -9.65 6.16
C ARG A 82 -1.21 -8.31 6.38
N LEU A 83 -2.53 -8.24 6.13
CA LEU A 83 -3.31 -7.02 6.35
C LEU A 83 -3.35 -6.64 7.84
N THR A 84 -3.43 -7.62 8.74
CA THR A 84 -3.40 -7.37 10.20
C THR A 84 -2.11 -6.67 10.62
N LYS A 85 -0.95 -7.06 10.05
CA LYS A 85 0.31 -6.36 10.33
C LYS A 85 0.30 -4.90 9.92
N ASP A 86 -0.40 -4.54 8.83
CA ASP A 86 -0.55 -3.14 8.43
C ASP A 86 -1.40 -2.36 9.45
N TYR A 87 -2.45 -2.99 10.00
CA TYR A 87 -3.24 -2.39 11.07
C TYR A 87 -2.42 -2.19 12.36
N ASP A 88 -1.63 -3.20 12.75
CA ASP A 88 -0.75 -3.09 13.92
C ASP A 88 0.26 -1.95 13.74
N LEU A 89 0.83 -1.82 12.53
CA LEU A 89 1.74 -0.73 12.19
C LEU A 89 1.04 0.63 12.22
N ALA A 90 -0.18 0.71 11.70
CA ALA A 90 -0.98 1.92 11.76
C ALA A 90 -1.28 2.35 13.20
N GLN A 91 -1.60 1.40 14.07
CA GLN A 91 -1.79 1.66 15.51
C GLN A 91 -0.49 2.11 16.18
N LEU A 92 0.63 1.44 15.90
CA LEU A 92 1.94 1.80 16.42
C LEU A 92 2.31 3.24 16.08
N HIS A 93 2.00 3.69 14.87
CA HIS A 93 2.23 5.06 14.43
C HIS A 93 1.10 6.03 14.82
N GLY A 94 0.08 5.58 15.54
CA GLY A 94 -1.04 6.42 15.96
C GLY A 94 -1.76 7.05 14.75
N ILE A 95 -2.04 6.26 13.72
CA ILE A 95 -2.77 6.71 12.52
C ILE A 95 -4.25 6.63 12.81
N GLU A 96 -4.91 7.78 12.94
CA GLU A 96 -6.34 7.89 13.27
C GLU A 96 -7.22 8.18 12.05
N GLY A 97 -6.62 8.50 10.90
CA GLY A 97 -7.38 8.83 9.70
C GLY A 97 -6.54 8.89 8.43
N SER A 98 -7.21 9.10 7.31
CA SER A 98 -6.61 9.12 5.98
C SER A 98 -6.95 10.44 5.25
N PRO A 99 -5.98 11.01 4.52
CA PRO A 99 -4.61 10.55 4.36
C PRO A 99 -3.71 10.91 5.56
N THR A 100 -2.79 10.02 5.91
CA THR A 100 -1.71 10.29 6.88
C THR A 100 -0.37 9.94 6.23
N TYR A 101 0.57 10.85 6.28
CA TYR A 101 1.94 10.64 5.82
C TYR A 101 2.83 10.49 7.05
N VAL A 102 3.47 9.33 7.17
CA VAL A 102 4.44 9.03 8.22
C VAL A 102 5.83 9.15 7.63
N ILE A 103 6.63 10.06 8.17
CA ILE A 103 7.95 10.40 7.65
C ILE A 103 8.98 10.21 8.77
N ASN A 104 10.22 9.89 8.40
CA ASN A 104 11.34 9.77 9.33
C ASN A 104 11.05 8.78 10.46
N GLU A 105 10.67 7.54 10.08
CA GLU A 105 10.42 6.44 11.02
C GLU A 105 9.37 6.75 12.10
N GLY A 106 8.38 7.58 11.77
CA GLY A 106 7.32 7.99 12.68
C GLY A 106 7.59 9.26 13.48
N ARG A 107 8.76 9.89 13.33
CA ARG A 107 9.09 11.15 14.03
C ARG A 107 8.26 12.32 13.54
N GLN A 108 7.83 12.28 12.29
CA GLN A 108 6.97 13.31 11.70
C GLN A 108 5.71 12.68 11.11
N LYS A 109 4.58 13.32 11.37
CA LYS A 109 3.29 12.93 10.79
C LYS A 109 2.62 14.15 10.18
N LEU A 110 2.16 14.02 8.94
CA LEU A 110 1.32 15.00 8.27
C LEU A 110 -0.05 14.37 8.07
N PHE A 111 -1.09 15.03 8.56
CA PHE A 111 -2.47 14.54 8.49
C PHE A 111 -3.34 15.42 7.61
N GLY A 112 -4.25 14.82 6.88
CA GLY A 112 -5.22 15.50 6.05
C GLY A 112 -4.71 15.86 4.65
N ASN A 113 -5.47 16.68 3.96
CA ASN A 113 -5.15 17.10 2.59
C ASN A 113 -4.09 18.22 2.60
N VAL A 114 -2.84 17.82 2.82
CA VAL A 114 -1.70 18.77 2.80
C VAL A 114 -1.22 18.98 1.37
N SER A 115 -0.75 20.21 1.07
CA SER A 115 -0.23 20.53 -0.25
C SER A 115 1.08 19.80 -0.55
N TYR A 116 1.35 19.59 -1.83
CA TYR A 116 2.63 19.01 -2.28
C TYR A 116 3.84 19.75 -1.72
N GLY A 117 3.78 21.10 -1.65
CA GLY A 117 4.87 21.92 -1.13
C GLY A 117 5.22 21.58 0.33
N VAL A 118 4.23 21.30 1.17
CA VAL A 118 4.44 20.90 2.56
C VAL A 118 5.10 19.54 2.64
N ILE A 119 4.62 18.56 1.85
CA ILE A 119 5.21 17.22 1.79
C ILE A 119 6.66 17.30 1.30
N ALA A 120 6.90 18.00 0.20
CA ALA A 120 8.23 18.16 -0.39
C ALA A 120 9.21 18.85 0.57
N ALA A 121 8.77 19.89 1.29
CA ALA A 121 9.61 20.59 2.26
C ALA A 121 10.05 19.64 3.39
N ASN A 122 9.13 18.86 3.96
CA ASN A 122 9.45 17.89 5.01
C ASN A 122 10.42 16.78 4.52
N VAL A 123 10.21 16.26 3.30
CA VAL A 123 11.11 15.27 2.72
C VAL A 123 12.50 15.84 2.46
N ASN A 124 12.59 17.07 1.90
CA ASN A 124 13.87 17.73 1.63
C ASN A 124 14.64 18.02 2.91
N GLU A 125 13.96 18.46 3.96
CA GLU A 125 14.58 18.70 5.27
C GLU A 125 15.13 17.41 5.87
N MET A 126 14.37 16.31 5.79
CA MET A 126 14.82 15.01 6.25
C MET A 126 16.08 14.53 5.48
N LEU A 127 16.09 14.70 4.16
CA LEU A 127 17.24 14.32 3.33
C LEU A 127 18.46 15.18 3.62
N ALA A 128 18.29 16.47 3.88
CA ALA A 128 19.36 17.38 4.26
C ALA A 128 19.94 17.05 5.65
N SER A 129 19.10 16.63 6.60
CA SER A 129 19.52 16.28 7.96
C SER A 129 20.27 14.95 8.06
N GLN A 130 20.09 14.02 7.13
CA GLN A 130 20.86 12.76 7.05
C GLN A 130 22.37 13.00 6.77
N GLY A 131 22.75 14.19 6.30
CA GLY A 131 24.16 14.57 6.11
C GLY A 131 24.80 15.23 7.33
N VAL A 132 24.06 15.46 8.42
CA VAL A 132 24.50 16.20 9.63
C VAL A 132 24.39 15.35 10.89
N ASP A 133 24.49 14.03 10.77
CA ASP A 133 24.54 13.13 11.91
C ASP A 133 25.91 13.13 12.57
N ALA A 134 26.18 14.13 13.41
CA ALA A 134 27.14 13.98 14.51
C ALA A 134 27.10 15.15 15.52
N ALA A 135 26.30 16.18 15.35
CA ALA A 135 26.48 17.41 16.14
C ALA A 135 25.29 17.88 16.96
N SER A 136 24.30 17.03 17.20
CA SER A 136 23.16 17.41 18.04
C SER A 136 22.83 16.35 19.09
N LEU A 137 23.80 16.08 19.95
CA LEU A 137 23.59 15.55 21.27
C LEU A 137 23.86 16.71 22.24
N CYS A 138 22.85 17.51 22.49
CA CYS A 138 22.76 18.37 23.67
C CYS A 138 21.35 18.27 24.21
#